data_f20f3de072bf8fffd0ff6154ef06bf47
#
_entry.id   f20f3de072bf8fffd0ff6154ef06bf47
#
_cell.length_a   1.000
_cell.length_b   1.000
_cell.length_c   1.000
_cell.angle_alpha   90.00
_cell.angle_beta   90.00
_cell.angle_gamma   90.00
#
_symmetry.space_group_name_H-M   'P 1'
#
loop_
_entity.id
_entity.type
_entity.pdbx_description
1 polymer ?
#
loop_
_entity_poly.entity_id
_entity_poly.type
_entity_poly.pdbx_seq_one_letter_code
_entity_poly.pdbx_strand_id
1 'polypeptide(L)'
;MLHNALNRAVKERLIMHNPANDCIPPKIPKHEMKILPPEQIKSYLTAADQRGVLPMFYLELISGLRKGELVALQWSDLDIENKTISVSKQAGRNNAGEPDITRPKTENSIRKISIPQDAVDLLIAEHQKHPSNPWMFPSPKQARCTIRIRWSTSTRRF
;
A
#
# COMPACT_ATOMS: atom_id res chain seq x y z
N MET A 1 14.44 -2.55 -19.26
CA MET A 1 15.71 -2.89 -18.58
C MET A 1 16.89 -2.88 -19.54
N LEU A 2 16.92 -3.66 -20.63
CA LEU A 2 18.01 -3.72 -21.59
C LEU A 2 18.39 -2.34 -22.17
N HIS A 3 17.42 -1.55 -22.64
CA HIS A 3 17.64 -0.21 -23.16
C HIS A 3 18.42 0.70 -22.18
N ASN A 4 18.08 0.66 -20.89
CA ASN A 4 18.75 1.46 -19.87
C ASN A 4 20.18 0.95 -19.59
N ALA A 5 20.40 -0.35 -19.63
CA ALA A 5 21.75 -0.95 -19.48
C ALA A 5 22.66 -0.55 -20.65
N LEU A 6 22.14 -0.61 -21.87
CA LEU A 6 22.88 -0.17 -23.07
C LEU A 6 23.14 1.33 -23.08
N ASN A 7 22.19 2.16 -22.62
CA ASN A 7 22.43 3.59 -22.45
C ASN A 7 23.55 3.88 -21.44
N ARG A 8 23.65 3.07 -20.39
CA ARG A 8 24.75 3.19 -19.44
C ARG A 8 26.08 2.80 -20.09
N ALA A 9 26.11 1.74 -20.87
CA ALA A 9 27.31 1.33 -21.62
C ALA A 9 27.77 2.41 -22.60
N VAL A 10 26.87 3.16 -23.25
CA VAL A 10 27.21 4.33 -24.07
C VAL A 10 27.84 5.42 -23.23
N LYS A 11 27.26 5.74 -22.06
CA LYS A 11 27.81 6.76 -21.14
C LYS A 11 29.19 6.41 -20.61
N GLU A 12 29.40 5.12 -20.37
CA GLU A 12 30.71 4.57 -19.94
C GLU A 12 31.67 4.34 -21.11
N ARG A 13 31.29 4.75 -22.34
CA ARG A 13 32.08 4.61 -23.59
C ARG A 13 32.47 3.17 -23.95
N LEU A 14 31.71 2.19 -23.48
CA LEU A 14 31.91 0.78 -23.83
C LEU A 14 31.35 0.44 -25.23
N ILE A 15 30.35 1.18 -25.67
CA ILE A 15 29.75 1.09 -27.02
C ILE A 15 29.51 2.52 -27.56
N MET A 16 29.56 2.66 -28.88
CA MET A 16 29.40 3.96 -29.54
C MET A 16 27.96 4.45 -29.56
N HIS A 17 27.01 3.56 -29.71
CA HIS A 17 25.58 3.86 -29.76
C HIS A 17 24.77 2.73 -29.12
N ASN A 18 23.54 3.07 -28.72
CA ASN A 18 22.65 2.07 -28.16
C ASN A 18 21.82 1.41 -29.30
N PRO A 19 22.04 0.11 -29.61
CA PRO A 19 21.31 -0.57 -30.69
C PRO A 19 19.83 -0.77 -30.38
N ALA A 20 19.38 -0.55 -29.16
CA ALA A 20 17.96 -0.64 -28.79
C ALA A 20 17.18 0.67 -29.03
N ASN A 21 17.81 1.75 -29.49
CA ASN A 21 17.12 3.00 -29.76
C ASN A 21 16.12 2.86 -30.92
N ASP A 22 16.48 2.07 -31.92
CA ASP A 22 15.65 1.88 -33.13
C ASP A 22 14.68 0.70 -33.01
N CYS A 23 14.67 0.03 -31.84
CA CYS A 23 13.73 -1.07 -31.60
C CYS A 23 12.33 -0.53 -31.31
N ILE A 24 11.35 -0.95 -32.10
CA ILE A 24 9.94 -0.70 -31.86
C ILE A 24 9.40 -1.76 -30.90
N PRO A 25 9.11 -1.42 -29.64
CA PRO A 25 8.58 -2.42 -28.70
C PRO A 25 7.17 -2.86 -29.13
N PRO A 26 6.81 -4.13 -28.92
CA PRO A 26 5.46 -4.60 -29.22
C PRO A 26 4.44 -3.82 -28.38
N LYS A 27 3.31 -3.48 -28.98
CA LYS A 27 2.21 -2.81 -28.28
C LYS A 27 1.68 -3.75 -27.19
N ILE A 28 1.81 -3.33 -25.95
CA ILE A 28 1.20 -4.05 -24.81
C ILE A 28 -0.31 -3.79 -24.86
N PRO A 29 -1.16 -4.83 -24.98
CA PRO A 29 -2.60 -4.63 -24.93
C PRO A 29 -2.97 -4.01 -23.56
N LYS A 30 -3.75 -2.94 -23.59
CA LYS A 30 -4.29 -2.34 -22.36
C LYS A 30 -5.27 -3.34 -21.75
N HIS A 31 -4.90 -3.91 -20.61
CA HIS A 31 -5.85 -4.65 -19.79
C HIS A 31 -6.70 -3.67 -18.99
N GLU A 32 -8.00 -3.76 -19.13
CA GLU A 32 -8.91 -3.06 -18.23
C GLU A 32 -8.74 -3.61 -16.81
N MET A 33 -8.58 -2.72 -15.85
CA MET A 33 -8.50 -3.11 -14.44
C MET A 33 -9.87 -3.60 -13.99
N LYS A 34 -9.92 -4.81 -13.45
CA LYS A 34 -11.15 -5.33 -12.83
C LYS A 34 -11.41 -4.55 -11.54
N ILE A 35 -12.50 -3.83 -11.51
CA ILE A 35 -12.99 -3.12 -10.33
C ILE A 35 -13.87 -4.08 -9.52
N LEU A 36 -13.81 -3.99 -8.20
CA LEU A 36 -14.71 -4.75 -7.33
C LEU A 36 -16.14 -4.22 -7.53
N PRO A 37 -17.08 -5.05 -8.03
CA PRO A 37 -18.44 -4.59 -8.24
C PRO A 37 -19.16 -4.34 -6.90
N PRO A 38 -20.12 -3.38 -6.86
CA PRO A 38 -20.79 -3.00 -5.62
C PRO A 38 -21.44 -4.17 -4.87
N GLU A 39 -21.98 -5.14 -5.60
CA GLU A 39 -22.63 -6.33 -5.03
C GLU A 39 -21.66 -7.20 -4.23
N GLN A 40 -20.38 -7.18 -4.57
CA GLN A 40 -19.34 -7.97 -3.91
C GLN A 40 -18.72 -7.25 -2.70
N ILE A 41 -18.94 -5.95 -2.53
CA ILE A 41 -18.37 -5.18 -1.41
C ILE A 41 -18.84 -5.74 -0.08
N LYS A 42 -20.12 -6.06 0.04
CA LYS A 42 -20.68 -6.62 1.28
C LYS A 42 -20.04 -7.96 1.65
N SER A 43 -19.90 -8.87 0.70
CA SER A 43 -19.28 -10.18 0.92
C SER A 43 -17.78 -10.04 1.24
N TYR A 44 -17.10 -9.08 0.60
CA TYR A 44 -15.70 -8.76 0.89
C TYR A 44 -15.49 -8.27 2.33
N LEU A 45 -16.31 -7.32 2.79
CA LEU A 45 -16.25 -6.81 4.17
C LEU A 45 -16.63 -7.87 5.20
N THR A 46 -17.64 -8.70 4.91
CA THR A 46 -18.01 -9.84 5.78
C THR A 46 -16.85 -10.83 5.92
N ALA A 47 -16.17 -11.15 4.83
CA ALA A 47 -15.00 -12.03 4.88
C ALA A 47 -13.81 -11.40 5.63
N ALA A 48 -13.66 -10.09 5.57
CA ALA A 48 -12.66 -9.34 6.34
C ALA A 48 -12.98 -9.36 7.85
N ASP A 49 -14.25 -9.23 8.21
CA ASP A 49 -14.71 -9.28 9.59
C ASP A 49 -14.47 -10.66 10.22
N GLN A 50 -14.85 -11.73 9.53
CA GLN A 50 -14.59 -13.10 9.96
C GLN A 50 -13.11 -13.41 10.23
N ARG A 51 -12.22 -12.67 9.58
CA ARG A 51 -10.76 -12.78 9.77
C ARG A 51 -10.20 -11.80 10.79
N GLY A 52 -11.03 -10.95 11.39
CA GLY A 52 -10.62 -9.93 12.34
C GLY A 52 -9.76 -8.81 11.73
N VAL A 53 -9.89 -8.57 10.41
CA VAL A 53 -9.12 -7.54 9.69
C VAL A 53 -10.01 -6.47 9.05
N LEU A 54 -11.29 -6.43 9.46
CA LEU A 54 -12.29 -5.49 8.94
C LEU A 54 -11.83 -4.03 8.98
N PRO A 55 -11.29 -3.48 10.11
CA PRO A 55 -10.94 -2.07 10.18
C PRO A 55 -9.89 -1.68 9.13
N MET A 56 -8.92 -2.55 8.87
CA MET A 56 -7.86 -2.31 7.89
C MET A 56 -8.41 -2.30 6.46
N PHE A 57 -9.22 -3.29 6.10
CA PHE A 57 -9.76 -3.41 4.73
C PHE A 57 -10.86 -2.39 4.47
N TYR A 58 -11.65 -2.04 5.49
CA TYR A 58 -12.64 -0.98 5.39
C TYR A 58 -11.96 0.38 5.13
N LEU A 59 -10.91 0.68 5.91
CA LEU A 59 -10.15 1.91 5.71
C LEU A 59 -9.49 1.96 4.33
N GLU A 60 -8.91 0.86 3.84
CA GLU A 60 -8.33 0.78 2.50
C GLU A 60 -9.36 1.11 1.42
N LEU A 61 -10.55 0.52 1.54
CA LEU A 61 -11.64 0.68 0.57
C LEU A 61 -12.13 2.14 0.46
N ILE A 62 -12.32 2.81 1.60
CA ILE A 62 -12.87 4.19 1.62
C ILE A 62 -11.82 5.26 1.34
N SER A 63 -10.55 5.01 1.68
CA SER A 63 -9.48 6.00 1.59
C SER A 63 -8.63 5.87 0.33
N GLY A 64 -8.65 4.71 -0.34
CA GLY A 64 -7.78 4.43 -1.47
C GLY A 64 -6.28 4.48 -1.13
N LEU A 65 -5.92 4.23 0.12
CA LEU A 65 -4.53 4.20 0.56
C LEU A 65 -3.75 3.11 -0.16
N ARG A 66 -2.51 3.43 -0.53
CA ARG A 66 -1.61 2.39 -1.01
C ARG A 66 -1.25 1.44 0.14
N LYS A 67 -1.06 0.17 -0.16
CA LYS A 67 -0.69 -0.85 0.84
C LYS A 67 0.45 -0.40 1.76
N GLY A 68 1.51 0.21 1.21
CA GLY A 68 2.65 0.69 2.00
C GLY A 68 2.29 1.84 2.93
N GLU A 69 1.37 2.72 2.53
CA GLU A 69 0.84 3.80 3.35
C GLU A 69 -0.02 3.24 4.48
N LEU A 70 -0.96 2.36 4.14
CA LEU A 70 -1.89 1.75 5.08
C LEU A 70 -1.17 1.04 6.25
N VAL A 71 -0.18 0.20 5.94
CA VAL A 71 0.55 -0.55 6.98
C VAL A 71 1.55 0.30 7.76
N ALA A 72 1.86 1.51 7.29
CA ALA A 72 2.72 2.47 7.99
C ALA A 72 1.95 3.43 8.89
N LEU A 73 0.62 3.34 8.95
CA LEU A 73 -0.20 4.20 9.80
C LEU A 73 0.04 3.93 11.28
N GLN A 74 0.13 5.02 12.02
CA GLN A 74 0.23 5.03 13.47
C GLN A 74 -1.01 5.72 14.05
N TRP A 75 -1.32 5.47 15.31
CA TRP A 75 -2.43 6.13 16.01
C TRP A 75 -2.25 7.64 16.09
N SER A 76 -1.00 8.12 16.11
CA SER A 76 -0.68 9.56 16.05
C SER A 76 -1.02 10.22 14.72
N ASP A 77 -1.26 9.44 13.66
CA ASP A 77 -1.63 9.96 12.34
C ASP A 77 -3.16 10.18 12.22
N LEU A 78 -3.96 9.68 13.18
CA LEU A 78 -5.41 9.81 13.24
C LEU A 78 -5.81 11.04 14.08
N ASP A 79 -6.54 11.93 13.48
CA ASP A 79 -7.22 13.06 14.13
C ASP A 79 -8.70 12.71 14.26
N ILE A 80 -9.12 12.32 15.47
CA ILE A 80 -10.49 11.87 15.74
C ILE A 80 -11.47 13.04 15.66
N GLU A 81 -11.07 14.23 16.14
CA GLU A 81 -11.94 15.41 16.18
C GLU A 81 -12.28 15.88 14.76
N ASN A 82 -11.26 15.98 13.90
CA ASN A 82 -11.42 16.40 12.51
C ASN A 82 -11.74 15.24 11.57
N LYS A 83 -11.80 14.00 12.05
CA LYS A 83 -12.03 12.79 11.26
C LYS A 83 -11.11 12.70 10.06
N THR A 84 -9.80 12.91 10.29
CA THR A 84 -8.79 12.88 9.23
C THR A 84 -7.62 11.97 9.56
N ILE A 85 -7.03 11.41 8.53
CA ILE A 85 -5.78 10.63 8.61
C ILE A 85 -4.70 11.37 7.83
N SER A 86 -3.55 11.58 8.49
CA SER A 86 -2.35 12.14 7.87
C SER A 86 -1.51 11.04 7.24
N VAL A 87 -1.33 11.08 5.93
CA VAL A 87 -0.50 10.14 5.17
C VAL A 87 0.85 10.79 4.89
N SER A 88 1.86 10.44 5.67
CA SER A 88 3.21 11.04 5.58
C SER A 88 4.32 9.99 5.53
N LYS A 89 3.97 8.72 5.60
CA LYS A 89 4.90 7.59 5.70
C LYS A 89 4.46 6.46 4.78
N GLN A 90 5.42 5.65 4.37
CA GLN A 90 5.16 4.40 3.66
C GLN A 90 6.08 3.30 4.16
N ALA A 91 5.55 2.12 4.30
CA ALA A 91 6.32 0.92 4.60
C ALA A 91 6.84 0.29 3.31
N GLY A 92 8.11 -0.05 3.32
CA GLY A 92 8.80 -0.70 2.21
C GLY A 92 9.83 -1.69 2.70
N ARG A 93 10.76 -2.02 1.84
CA ARG A 93 11.96 -2.78 2.18
C ARG A 93 13.19 -1.97 1.79
N ASN A 94 14.21 -2.00 2.66
CA ASN A 94 15.51 -1.44 2.34
C ASN A 94 16.27 -2.35 1.34
N ASN A 95 17.47 -1.94 0.94
CA ASN A 95 18.31 -2.70 0.02
C ASN A 95 18.73 -4.08 0.57
N ALA A 96 18.71 -4.25 1.88
CA ALA A 96 18.95 -5.53 2.56
C ALA A 96 17.70 -6.43 2.64
N GLY A 97 16.56 -5.96 2.13
CA GLY A 97 15.28 -6.68 2.16
C GLY A 97 14.55 -6.60 3.51
N GLU A 98 15.06 -5.80 4.45
CA GLU A 98 14.44 -5.61 5.75
C GLU A 98 13.30 -4.59 5.68
N PRO A 99 12.29 -4.73 6.57
CA PRO A 99 11.23 -3.74 6.70
C PRO A 99 11.79 -2.36 7.03
N ASP A 100 11.38 -1.37 6.26
CA ASP A 100 11.79 0.01 6.45
C ASP A 100 10.60 0.95 6.26
N ILE A 101 10.59 2.04 7.04
CA ILE A 101 9.57 3.07 6.95
C ILE A 101 10.22 4.35 6.48
N THR A 102 9.85 4.75 5.30
CA THR A 102 10.41 5.92 4.63
C THR A 102 9.36 7.00 4.42
N ARG A 103 9.82 8.23 4.28
CA ARG A 103 8.96 9.29 3.73
C ARG A 103 8.69 9.00 2.25
N PRO A 104 7.53 9.40 1.74
CA PRO A 104 7.24 9.33 0.32
C PRO A 104 8.29 10.09 -0.49
N LYS A 105 8.58 9.61 -1.70
CA LYS A 105 9.59 10.21 -2.59
C LYS A 105 9.26 11.64 -3.04
N THR A 106 8.01 12.05 -2.95
CA THR A 106 7.54 13.38 -3.37
C THR A 106 6.70 14.01 -2.27
N GLU A 107 6.84 15.31 -2.06
CA GLU A 107 6.05 16.09 -1.11
C GLU A 107 4.53 16.01 -1.41
N ASN A 108 4.16 15.93 -2.67
CA ASN A 108 2.76 15.75 -3.11
C ASN A 108 2.12 14.42 -2.63
N SER A 109 2.91 13.50 -2.09
CA SER A 109 2.39 12.26 -1.50
C SER A 109 1.99 12.44 -0.03
N ILE A 110 2.36 13.55 0.60
CA ILE A 110 1.92 13.90 1.95
C ILE A 110 0.55 14.55 1.82
N ARG A 111 -0.46 13.91 2.40
CA ARG A 111 -1.84 14.37 2.31
C ARG A 111 -2.64 14.02 3.55
N LYS A 112 -3.71 14.78 3.81
CA LYS A 112 -4.74 14.43 4.78
C LYS A 112 -5.94 13.87 4.04
N ILE A 113 -6.54 12.83 4.57
CA ILE A 113 -7.73 12.16 4.01
C ILE A 113 -8.82 12.23 5.05
N SER A 114 -9.98 12.76 4.69
CA SER A 114 -11.17 12.71 5.54
C SER A 114 -11.78 11.32 5.50
N ILE A 115 -12.20 10.83 6.66
CA ILE A 115 -12.85 9.52 6.83
C ILE A 115 -14.23 9.69 7.47
N PRO A 116 -15.20 8.82 7.16
CA PRO A 116 -16.54 8.88 7.78
C PRO A 116 -16.48 8.42 9.24
N GLN A 117 -17.54 8.76 10.00
CA GLN A 117 -17.64 8.42 11.43
C GLN A 117 -17.52 6.91 11.66
N ASP A 118 -18.19 6.11 10.84
CA ASP A 118 -18.16 4.64 10.96
C ASP A 118 -16.72 4.07 10.92
N ALA A 119 -15.85 4.69 10.11
CA ALA A 119 -14.43 4.31 10.08
C ALA A 119 -13.71 4.70 11.37
N VAL A 120 -14.00 5.88 11.91
CA VAL A 120 -13.42 6.32 13.19
C VAL A 120 -13.83 5.37 14.30
N ASP A 121 -15.10 5.00 14.39
CA ASP A 121 -15.63 4.10 15.41
C ASP A 121 -14.98 2.71 15.32
N LEU A 122 -14.82 2.18 14.10
CA LEU A 122 -14.11 0.91 13.87
C LEU A 122 -12.64 0.99 14.30
N LEU A 123 -11.97 2.11 14.02
CA LEU A 123 -10.57 2.31 14.41
C LEU A 123 -10.41 2.46 15.92
N ILE A 124 -11.33 3.16 16.60
CA ILE A 124 -11.34 3.26 18.08
C ILE A 124 -11.52 1.87 18.70
N ALA A 125 -12.45 1.08 18.21
CA ALA A 125 -12.65 -0.31 18.67
C ALA A 125 -11.41 -1.19 18.44
N GLU A 126 -10.69 -0.98 17.34
CA GLU A 126 -9.43 -1.69 17.07
C GLU A 126 -8.30 -1.25 18.02
N HIS A 127 -8.21 0.06 18.31
CA HIS A 127 -7.22 0.58 19.25
C HIS A 127 -7.37 -0.01 20.65
N GLN A 128 -8.60 -0.23 21.10
CA GLN A 128 -8.87 -0.85 22.41
C GLN A 128 -8.33 -2.26 22.54
N LYS A 129 -8.17 -2.99 21.44
CA LYS A 129 -7.56 -4.33 21.44
C LYS A 129 -6.04 -4.30 21.65
N HIS A 130 -5.39 -3.20 21.25
CA HIS A 130 -3.93 -3.06 21.26
C HIS A 130 -3.47 -1.67 21.71
N PRO A 131 -3.84 -1.21 22.92
CA PRO A 131 -3.66 0.18 23.36
C PRO A 131 -2.20 0.61 23.49
N SER A 132 -1.29 -0.33 23.73
CA SER A 132 0.15 -0.05 23.88
C SER A 132 0.91 -0.06 22.54
N ASN A 133 0.27 -0.42 21.45
CA ASN A 133 0.96 -0.52 20.17
C ASN A 133 0.83 0.80 19.39
N PRO A 134 1.93 1.43 18.95
CA PRO A 134 1.88 2.66 18.19
C PRO A 134 1.31 2.49 16.78
N TRP A 135 1.35 1.26 16.24
CA TRP A 135 0.87 0.95 14.91
C TRP A 135 -0.63 0.68 14.90
N MET A 136 -1.32 1.26 13.93
CA MET A 136 -2.76 1.08 13.76
C MET A 136 -3.11 -0.38 13.39
N PHE A 137 -2.28 -1.00 12.56
CA PHE A 137 -2.45 -2.39 12.13
C PHE A 137 -1.17 -3.21 12.36
N PRO A 138 -0.93 -3.66 13.61
CA PRO A 138 0.28 -4.40 13.94
C PRO A 138 0.27 -5.82 13.34
N SER A 139 1.46 -6.33 13.05
CA SER A 139 1.60 -7.73 12.64
C SER A 139 1.29 -8.68 13.80
N PRO A 140 0.45 -9.71 13.61
CA PRO A 140 0.09 -10.66 14.68
C PRO A 140 1.31 -11.37 15.31
N LYS A 141 2.42 -11.47 14.59
CA LYS A 141 3.61 -12.22 15.01
C LYS A 141 4.69 -11.37 15.70
N GLN A 142 4.70 -10.05 15.54
CA GLN A 142 5.86 -9.24 15.93
C GLN A 142 5.54 -7.90 16.61
N ALA A 143 4.28 -7.55 16.85
CA ALA A 143 3.87 -6.22 17.35
C ALA A 143 4.53 -5.03 16.61
N ARG A 144 5.09 -5.27 15.42
CA ARG A 144 5.73 -4.31 14.53
C ARG A 144 4.80 -4.03 13.34
N CYS A 145 5.13 -3.01 12.57
CA CYS A 145 4.44 -2.71 11.31
C CYS A 145 4.17 -3.96 10.47
N THR A 146 2.94 -4.12 9.96
CA THR A 146 2.47 -5.31 9.20
C THR A 146 3.08 -5.38 7.79
N ILE A 147 4.40 -5.37 7.65
CA ILE A 147 5.04 -5.49 6.32
C ILE A 147 4.90 -6.89 5.72
N ARG A 148 4.50 -7.88 6.52
CA ARG A 148 4.39 -9.28 6.09
C ARG A 148 2.94 -9.76 5.85
N ILE A 149 2.05 -8.92 5.35
CA ILE A 149 0.85 -9.44 4.69
C ILE A 149 1.33 -10.01 3.35
N ARG A 150 1.62 -11.31 3.37
CA ARG A 150 1.74 -12.09 2.16
C ARG A 150 0.32 -12.20 1.60
N TRP A 151 -0.05 -11.24 0.77
CA TRP A 151 -1.22 -11.39 -0.06
C TRP A 151 -0.97 -12.63 -0.90
N SER A 152 -1.56 -13.73 -0.49
CA SER A 152 -1.61 -14.91 -1.33
C SER A 152 -2.28 -14.47 -2.62
N THR A 153 -1.53 -14.51 -3.70
CA THR A 153 -2.02 -14.37 -5.07
C THR A 153 -2.91 -15.58 -5.45
N SER A 154 -3.64 -16.12 -4.49
CA SER A 154 -4.63 -17.19 -4.66
C SER A 154 -5.95 -16.67 -5.24
N THR A 155 -5.90 -15.58 -6.01
CA THR A 155 -7.00 -15.18 -6.89
C THR A 155 -6.76 -15.71 -8.32
N ARG A 156 -6.01 -16.80 -8.46
CA ARG A 156 -6.05 -17.60 -9.69
C ARG A 156 -6.95 -18.78 -9.43
N ARG A 157 -8.25 -18.60 -9.59
CA ARG A 157 -9.33 -19.55 -9.95
C ARG A 157 -10.63 -19.10 -9.31
N PHE A 158 -11.31 -18.27 -10.03
CA PHE A 158 -12.77 -18.35 -10.22
C PHE A 158 -13.05 -17.94 -11.67
#